data_4da75ce35481697a43c69c516bd3a9c2
#
_entry.id   4da75ce35481697a43c69c516bd3a9c2
#
_cell.length_a   1.000
_cell.length_b   1.000
_cell.length_c   1.000
_cell.angle_alpha   90.00
_cell.angle_beta   90.00
_cell.angle_gamma   90.00
#
_symmetry.space_group_name_H-M   'P 1'
#
loop_
_entity.id
_entity.type
_entity.pdbx_description
1 polymer ?
#
loop_
_entity_poly.entity_id
_entity_poly.type
_entity_poly.pdbx_seq_one_letter_code
_entity_poly.pdbx_strand_id
1 'polypeptide(L)'
;TFYSCLYRSVLFPRTLTEVNEAGKNVHYSPHTGEVCDGYFFTDTGFWDTFRCLFPLLNLVYPEMNEMMQEGLVNTYKESGFLPEWASPGHRGCMVGNNSASVVADAYVKGII
;
A
#
# COMPACT_ATOMS: atom_id res chain seq x y z
N THR A 1 -14.12 -15.78 16.10
CA THR A 1 -12.63 -15.72 16.05
C THR A 1 -12.12 -15.49 14.65
N PHE A 2 -12.52 -16.35 13.70
CA PHE A 2 -12.08 -16.21 12.31
C PHE A 2 -12.45 -14.86 11.70
N TYR A 3 -13.71 -14.47 11.80
CA TYR A 3 -14.17 -13.20 11.22
C TYR A 3 -13.59 -11.99 11.94
N SER A 4 -13.34 -12.08 13.23
CA SER A 4 -12.66 -11.01 13.98
C SER A 4 -11.23 -10.83 13.49
N CYS A 5 -10.51 -11.92 13.24
CA CYS A 5 -9.15 -11.87 12.71
C CYS A 5 -9.13 -11.35 11.28
N LEU A 6 -10.06 -11.80 10.44
CA LEU A 6 -10.19 -11.32 9.06
C LEU A 6 -10.46 -9.81 9.02
N TYR A 7 -11.40 -9.34 9.86
CA TYR A 7 -11.69 -7.92 9.98
C TYR A 7 -10.45 -7.12 10.34
N ARG A 8 -9.70 -7.56 11.35
CA ARG A 8 -8.49 -6.87 11.79
C ARG A 8 -7.37 -6.89 10.75
N SER A 9 -7.30 -7.95 9.96
CA SER A 9 -6.27 -8.05 8.91
C SER A 9 -6.46 -7.05 7.77
N VAL A 10 -7.67 -6.52 7.58
CA VAL A 10 -7.98 -5.54 6.52
C VAL A 10 -8.19 -4.12 7.05
N LEU A 11 -7.92 -3.86 8.33
CA LEU A 11 -8.01 -2.50 8.88
C LEU A 11 -6.94 -1.56 8.33
N PHE A 12 -5.77 -2.10 8.02
CA PHE A 12 -4.64 -1.34 7.49
C PHE A 12 -4.04 -2.08 6.30
N PRO A 13 -3.44 -1.37 5.35
CA PRO A 13 -3.28 0.08 5.27
C PRO A 13 -4.60 0.82 5.01
N ARG A 14 -4.62 2.11 5.36
CA ARG A 14 -5.77 2.97 5.07
C ARG A 14 -5.61 3.65 3.72
N THR A 15 -6.72 3.83 3.01
CA THR A 15 -6.70 4.57 1.75
C THR A 15 -6.79 6.08 1.99
N LEU A 16 -5.97 6.83 1.28
CA LEU A 16 -6.08 8.30 1.19
C LEU A 16 -6.52 8.73 -0.20
N THR A 17 -7.02 7.80 -0.99
CA THR A 17 -7.48 8.05 -2.35
C THR A 17 -8.84 8.72 -2.34
N GLU A 18 -9.01 9.73 -3.18
CA GLU A 18 -10.27 10.44 -3.38
C GLU A 18 -10.62 10.44 -4.87
N VAL A 19 -11.87 10.72 -5.19
CA VAL A 19 -12.33 10.84 -6.57
C VAL A 19 -12.56 12.33 -6.86
N ASN A 20 -11.90 12.86 -7.90
CA ASN A 20 -12.05 14.26 -8.29
C ASN A 20 -13.32 14.49 -9.13
N GLU A 21 -13.55 15.74 -9.53
CA GLU A 21 -14.73 16.13 -10.33
C GLU A 21 -14.80 15.40 -11.68
N ALA A 22 -13.65 15.01 -12.24
CA ALA A 22 -13.58 14.28 -13.50
C ALA A 22 -13.77 12.75 -13.33
N GLY A 23 -14.02 12.28 -12.11
CA GLY A 23 -14.18 10.86 -11.83
C GLY A 23 -12.88 10.06 -11.73
N LYS A 24 -11.74 10.74 -11.66
CA LYS A 24 -10.43 10.09 -11.52
C LYS A 24 -10.04 9.91 -10.06
N ASN A 25 -9.35 8.83 -9.78
CA ASN A 25 -8.73 8.59 -8.48
C ASN A 25 -7.51 9.50 -8.33
N VAL A 26 -7.49 10.29 -7.27
CA VAL A 26 -6.41 11.22 -6.94
C VAL A 26 -6.09 11.15 -5.45
N HIS A 27 -4.93 11.66 -5.07
CA HIS A 27 -4.54 11.78 -3.67
C HIS A 27 -3.65 13.00 -3.48
N TYR A 28 -3.66 13.57 -2.26
CA TYR A 28 -2.67 14.58 -1.87
C TYR A 28 -1.37 13.87 -1.48
N SER A 29 -0.29 14.14 -2.21
CA SER A 29 0.99 13.51 -1.95
C SER A 29 1.72 14.20 -0.78
N PRO A 30 2.07 13.47 0.28
CA PRO A 30 2.91 14.01 1.33
C PRO A 30 4.37 14.22 0.89
N HIS A 31 4.75 13.65 -0.24
CA HIS A 31 6.12 13.73 -0.76
C HIS A 31 6.33 14.95 -1.66
N THR A 32 5.35 15.28 -2.50
CA THR A 32 5.43 16.40 -3.44
C THR A 32 4.67 17.64 -2.98
N GLY A 33 3.74 17.48 -2.05
CA GLY A 33 2.87 18.57 -1.59
C GLY A 33 1.80 18.98 -2.60
N GLU A 34 1.53 18.15 -3.59
CA GLU A 34 0.57 18.40 -4.66
C GLU A 34 -0.43 17.25 -4.77
N VAL A 35 -1.56 17.50 -5.45
CA VAL A 35 -2.52 16.46 -5.80
C VAL A 35 -1.96 15.66 -6.97
N CYS A 36 -1.82 14.35 -6.78
CA CYS A 36 -1.29 13.42 -7.77
C CYS A 36 -2.35 12.40 -8.16
N ASP A 37 -2.22 11.84 -9.37
CA ASP A 37 -3.13 10.82 -9.87
C ASP A 37 -2.84 9.46 -9.25
N GLY A 38 -3.90 8.65 -9.11
CA GLY A 38 -3.81 7.25 -8.72
C GLY A 38 -4.05 7.00 -7.25
N TYR A 39 -3.88 5.74 -6.87
CA TYR A 39 -4.11 5.28 -5.50
C TYR A 39 -2.98 5.65 -4.57
N PHE A 40 -3.34 5.85 -3.30
CA PHE A 40 -2.39 6.05 -2.22
C PHE A 40 -2.89 5.41 -0.94
N PHE A 41 -2.02 4.67 -0.26
CA PHE A 41 -2.33 4.00 0.99
C PHE A 41 -1.29 4.37 2.03
N THR A 42 -1.70 4.33 3.30
CA THR A 42 -0.86 4.72 4.42
C THR A 42 -1.12 3.86 5.65
N ASP A 43 -0.34 4.12 6.70
CA ASP A 43 -0.48 3.51 8.02
C ASP A 43 -0.23 2.00 7.99
N THR A 44 0.91 1.61 7.44
CA THR A 44 1.36 0.22 7.52
C THR A 44 2.88 0.13 7.61
N GLY A 45 3.35 -0.86 8.36
CA GLY A 45 4.75 -1.23 8.44
C GLY A 45 4.98 -2.54 7.70
N PHE A 46 5.90 -2.52 6.75
CA PHE A 46 6.09 -3.66 5.86
C PHE A 46 6.90 -4.78 6.48
N TRP A 47 7.72 -4.51 7.48
CA TRP A 47 8.40 -5.54 8.23
C TRP A 47 7.42 -6.50 8.90
N ASP A 48 6.29 -5.98 9.38
CA ASP A 48 5.26 -6.80 10.00
C ASP A 48 4.40 -7.53 8.97
N THR A 49 4.10 -6.89 7.85
CA THR A 49 3.02 -7.32 6.95
C THR A 49 3.47 -8.12 5.73
N PHE A 50 4.78 -8.10 5.40
CA PHE A 50 5.26 -8.82 4.22
C PHE A 50 5.18 -10.34 4.38
N ARG A 51 5.22 -10.84 5.62
CA ARG A 51 5.25 -12.27 5.90
C ARG A 51 3.96 -12.99 5.59
N CYS A 52 2.85 -12.43 6.03
CA CYS A 52 1.55 -13.11 5.95
C CYS A 52 0.43 -12.23 5.42
N LEU A 53 0.34 -10.96 5.81
CA LEU A 53 -0.80 -10.12 5.45
C LEU A 53 -0.91 -9.93 3.94
N PHE A 54 0.13 -9.44 3.29
CA PHE A 54 0.06 -9.22 1.85
C PHE A 54 -0.04 -10.52 1.04
N PRO A 55 0.64 -11.61 1.42
CA PRO A 55 0.36 -12.91 0.82
C PRO A 55 -1.08 -13.37 0.98
N LEU A 56 -1.70 -13.14 2.13
CA LEU A 56 -3.12 -13.42 2.35
C LEU A 56 -4.00 -12.57 1.43
N LEU A 57 -3.70 -11.28 1.30
CA LEU A 57 -4.46 -10.38 0.43
C LEU A 57 -4.34 -10.78 -1.05
N ASN A 58 -3.19 -11.27 -1.48
CA ASN A 58 -3.01 -11.82 -2.83
C ASN A 58 -3.98 -12.97 -3.10
N LEU A 59 -4.28 -13.77 -2.08
CA LEU A 59 -5.17 -14.92 -2.21
C LEU A 59 -6.65 -14.55 -2.07
N VAL A 60 -6.99 -13.73 -1.08
CA VAL A 60 -8.38 -13.48 -0.65
C VAL A 60 -8.97 -12.22 -1.28
N TYR A 61 -8.19 -11.17 -1.41
CA TYR A 61 -8.62 -9.87 -1.94
C TYR A 61 -7.64 -9.34 -2.99
N PRO A 62 -7.46 -10.06 -4.11
CA PRO A 62 -6.45 -9.68 -5.11
C PRO A 62 -6.70 -8.31 -5.73
N GLU A 63 -7.96 -7.93 -5.95
CA GLU A 63 -8.31 -6.63 -6.55
C GLU A 63 -7.95 -5.47 -5.62
N MET A 64 -8.24 -5.62 -4.33
CA MET A 64 -7.87 -4.60 -3.34
C MET A 64 -6.36 -4.49 -3.20
N ASN A 65 -5.66 -5.62 -3.23
CA ASN A 65 -4.20 -5.61 -3.15
C ASN A 65 -3.57 -5.02 -4.42
N GLU A 66 -4.17 -5.19 -5.57
CA GLU A 66 -3.71 -4.53 -6.80
C GLU A 66 -3.69 -3.01 -6.63
N MET A 67 -4.76 -2.45 -6.06
CA MET A 67 -4.81 -1.02 -5.74
C MET A 67 -3.72 -0.60 -4.76
N MET A 68 -3.46 -1.42 -3.74
CA MET A 68 -2.39 -1.16 -2.77
C MET A 68 -1.00 -1.20 -3.41
N GLN A 69 -0.76 -2.13 -4.32
CA GLN A 69 0.50 -2.23 -5.06
C GLN A 69 0.70 -1.02 -5.97
N GLU A 70 -0.35 -0.58 -6.63
CA GLU A 70 -0.32 0.66 -7.41
C GLU A 70 0.03 1.85 -6.52
N GLY A 71 -0.54 1.91 -5.31
CA GLY A 71 -0.21 2.92 -4.33
C GLY A 71 1.27 2.92 -3.94
N LEU A 72 1.88 1.76 -3.78
CA LEU A 72 3.32 1.64 -3.52
C LEU A 72 4.17 2.13 -4.68
N VAL A 73 3.78 1.79 -5.90
CA VAL A 73 4.46 2.26 -7.11
C VAL A 73 4.36 3.78 -7.23
N ASN A 74 3.18 4.35 -6.92
CA ASN A 74 3.00 5.80 -6.92
C ASN A 74 3.87 6.46 -5.85
N THR A 75 4.00 5.87 -4.68
CA THR A 75 4.91 6.35 -3.64
C THR A 75 6.35 6.40 -4.15
N TYR A 76 6.79 5.37 -4.84
CA TYR A 76 8.12 5.36 -5.47
C TYR A 76 8.26 6.47 -6.52
N LYS A 77 7.28 6.64 -7.38
CA LYS A 77 7.31 7.67 -8.43
C LYS A 77 7.38 9.08 -7.85
N GLU A 78 6.71 9.31 -6.73
CA GLU A 78 6.61 10.63 -6.11
C GLU A 78 7.77 10.95 -5.18
N SER A 79 8.38 9.95 -4.55
CA SER A 79 9.43 10.16 -3.55
C SER A 79 10.80 9.59 -3.95
N GLY A 80 10.85 8.69 -4.91
CA GLY A 80 12.07 8.00 -5.32
C GLY A 80 12.41 6.75 -4.51
N PHE A 81 11.61 6.41 -3.51
CA PHE A 81 11.86 5.25 -2.63
C PHE A 81 10.58 4.48 -2.37
N LEU A 82 10.70 3.16 -2.18
CA LEU A 82 9.66 2.36 -1.56
C LEU A 82 9.77 2.53 -0.03
N PRO A 83 8.64 2.63 0.69
CA PRO A 83 8.68 2.90 2.12
C PRO A 83 9.07 1.68 2.95
N GLU A 84 9.77 1.92 4.05
CA GLU A 84 9.91 0.93 5.12
C GLU A 84 8.65 0.89 5.98
N TRP A 85 8.13 2.05 6.26
CA TRP A 85 6.90 2.29 7.00
C TRP A 85 6.26 3.58 6.45
N ALA A 86 4.96 3.58 6.25
CA ALA A 86 4.25 4.74 5.72
C ALA A 86 3.24 5.28 6.74
N SER A 87 3.31 6.63 7.04
CA SER A 87 2.36 7.27 7.96
C SER A 87 2.41 8.81 7.86
N PRO A 88 1.78 9.44 6.89
CA PRO A 88 1.57 9.02 5.50
C PRO A 88 2.84 9.06 4.66
N GLY A 89 3.84 9.84 5.05
CA GLY A 89 5.15 9.86 4.41
C GLY A 89 6.03 8.72 4.90
N HIS A 90 7.27 8.71 4.42
CA HIS A 90 8.25 7.72 4.84
C HIS A 90 8.55 7.83 6.33
N ARG A 91 8.61 6.68 6.99
CA ARG A 91 9.09 6.57 8.37
C ARG A 91 10.29 5.64 8.40
N GLY A 92 11.40 6.12 8.92
CA GLY A 92 12.63 5.33 9.08
C GLY A 92 12.58 4.50 10.35
N CYS A 93 11.76 3.48 10.37
CA CYS A 93 11.61 2.58 11.50
C CYS A 93 11.44 1.14 11.02
N MET A 94 11.65 0.19 11.92
CA MET A 94 11.70 -1.23 11.63
C MET A 94 12.95 -1.61 10.82
N VAL A 95 13.01 -2.84 10.35
CA VAL A 95 14.21 -3.43 9.75
C VAL A 95 14.01 -3.68 8.27
N GLY A 96 14.87 -3.10 7.45
CA GLY A 96 14.94 -3.39 6.02
C GLY A 96 13.81 -2.83 5.18
N ASN A 97 13.94 -3.01 3.87
CA ASN A 97 12.96 -2.54 2.89
C ASN A 97 12.07 -3.70 2.45
N ASN A 98 11.16 -4.09 3.30
CA ASN A 98 10.28 -5.24 3.07
C ASN A 98 9.14 -4.96 2.10
N SER A 99 8.89 -3.69 1.76
CA SER A 99 7.92 -3.35 0.72
C SER A 99 8.35 -3.88 -0.65
N ALA A 100 9.65 -4.01 -0.89
CA ALA A 100 10.16 -4.64 -2.11
C ALA A 100 9.71 -6.10 -2.21
N SER A 101 9.72 -6.83 -1.09
CA SER A 101 9.22 -8.21 -1.04
C SER A 101 7.72 -8.28 -1.30
N VAL A 102 6.96 -7.32 -0.77
CA VAL A 102 5.50 -7.22 -0.99
C VAL A 102 5.21 -7.04 -2.48
N VAL A 103 5.88 -6.12 -3.14
CA VAL A 103 5.69 -5.85 -4.56
C VAL A 103 6.12 -7.05 -5.41
N ALA A 104 7.27 -7.65 -5.09
CA ALA A 104 7.79 -8.81 -5.82
C ALA A 104 6.84 -10.01 -5.72
N ASP A 105 6.31 -10.29 -4.54
CA ASP A 105 5.36 -11.38 -4.33
C ASP A 105 4.07 -11.16 -5.16
N ALA A 106 3.54 -9.95 -5.15
CA ALA A 106 2.37 -9.61 -5.96
C ALA A 106 2.65 -9.75 -7.45
N TYR A 107 3.81 -9.32 -7.91
CA TYR A 107 4.20 -9.46 -9.31
C TYR A 107 4.31 -10.92 -9.74
N VAL A 108 5.00 -11.75 -8.95
CA VAL A 108 5.18 -13.18 -9.26
C VAL A 108 3.84 -13.92 -9.30
N LYS A 109 2.90 -13.51 -8.45
CA LYS A 109 1.56 -14.11 -8.39
C LYS A 109 0.58 -13.55 -9.42
N GLY A 110 1.01 -12.64 -10.27
CA GLY A 110 0.19 -12.10 -11.35
C GLY A 110 -0.83 -11.04 -10.92
N ILE A 111 -0.64 -10.43 -9.73
CA ILE A 111 -1.54 -9.36 -9.25
C ILE A 111 -1.28 -8.05 -10.00
N ILE A 112 -0.05 -7.82 -10.37
CA ILE A 112 0.35 -6.62 -11.12
C ILE A 112 1.18 -6.99 -12.35
#